data_d1942945e57e1b087f2857aaf28f112e
#
_entry.id   d1942945e57e1b087f2857aaf28f112e
#
_cell.length_a   1.000
_cell.length_b   1.000
_cell.length_c   1.000
_cell.angle_alpha   90.00
_cell.angle_beta   90.00
_cell.angle_gamma   90.00
#
_symmetry.space_group_name_H-M   'P 1'
#
loop_
_entity.id
_entity.type
_entity.pdbx_description
1 polymer ?
#
loop_
_entity_poly.entity_id
_entity_poly.type
_entity_poly.pdbx_seq_one_letter_code
_entity_poly.pdbx_strand_id
1 'polypeptide(L)'
;MTERAIDTKTIEIASDSLQIDAYLAKPQETGIYPGIAVLQEIFGVNEHIREVTERIAKEGYIAIAPALFQRQAPGFATGYTPEDIKVGKDYAWGKTKAPELLKDIQSAIDNLKILPEFIKD
;
A
#
# COMPACT_ATOMS: atom_id res chain seq x y z
N MET A 1 -6.41 -2.02 -27.16
CA MET A 1 -5.37 -2.66 -26.35
C MET A 1 -6.01 -3.28 -25.12
N THR A 2 -5.68 -4.51 -24.85
CA THR A 2 -6.28 -5.23 -23.73
C THR A 2 -5.47 -4.99 -22.46
N GLU A 3 -6.13 -4.58 -21.40
CA GLU A 3 -5.49 -4.45 -20.10
C GLU A 3 -5.13 -5.83 -19.55
N ARG A 4 -4.07 -5.90 -18.75
CA ARG A 4 -3.69 -7.13 -18.07
C ARG A 4 -4.74 -7.49 -17.02
N ALA A 5 -5.06 -8.76 -16.91
CA ALA A 5 -5.82 -9.25 -15.78
C ALA A 5 -4.94 -9.20 -14.55
N ILE A 6 -5.50 -8.82 -13.43
CA ILE A 6 -4.75 -8.69 -12.18
C ILE A 6 -5.44 -9.44 -11.04
N ASP A 7 -4.66 -9.81 -10.04
CA ASP A 7 -5.15 -10.33 -8.77
C ASP A 7 -4.95 -9.24 -7.71
N THR A 8 -5.92 -9.09 -6.83
CA THR A 8 -5.82 -8.15 -5.72
C THR A 8 -6.18 -8.83 -4.41
N LYS A 9 -5.53 -8.43 -3.34
CA LYS A 9 -5.88 -8.89 -2.00
C LYS A 9 -5.30 -7.96 -0.94
N THR A 10 -5.91 -7.96 0.23
CA THR A 10 -5.34 -7.32 1.40
C THR A 10 -4.52 -8.36 2.15
N ILE A 11 -3.28 -8.04 2.42
CA ILE A 11 -2.38 -8.90 3.18
C ILE A 11 -1.95 -8.20 4.46
N GLU A 12 -1.44 -8.96 5.40
CA GLU A 12 -0.82 -8.39 6.60
C GLU A 12 0.69 -8.52 6.48
N ILE A 13 1.40 -7.44 6.78
CA ILE A 13 2.86 -7.44 6.78
C ILE A 13 3.35 -7.10 8.17
N ALA A 14 4.45 -7.75 8.57
CA ALA A 14 5.05 -7.50 9.88
C ALA A 14 5.88 -6.22 9.82
N SER A 15 5.68 -5.34 10.78
CA SER A 15 6.49 -4.13 10.95
C SER A 15 6.68 -3.90 12.44
N ASP A 16 7.91 -3.95 12.91
CA ASP A 16 8.24 -4.01 14.35
C ASP A 16 7.52 -5.20 14.98
N SER A 17 6.79 -4.98 16.06
CA SER A 17 5.99 -6.01 16.73
C SER A 17 4.54 -6.02 16.26
N LEU A 18 4.24 -5.26 15.21
CA LEU A 18 2.88 -5.08 14.72
C LEU A 18 2.65 -5.76 13.38
N GLN A 19 1.39 -6.01 13.08
CA GLN A 19 0.95 -6.41 11.75
C GLN A 19 0.20 -5.22 11.16
N ILE A 20 0.58 -4.78 9.97
CA ILE A 20 -0.14 -3.73 9.27
C ILE A 20 -0.74 -4.27 7.99
N ASP A 21 -1.88 -3.74 7.60
CA ASP A 21 -2.54 -4.15 6.36
C ASP A 21 -1.83 -3.51 5.18
N ALA A 22 -1.81 -4.23 4.06
CA ALA A 22 -1.32 -3.71 2.80
C ALA A 22 -2.18 -4.24 1.67
N TYR A 23 -2.52 -3.36 0.73
CA TYR A 23 -3.27 -3.76 -0.45
C TYR A 23 -2.29 -4.14 -1.55
N LEU A 24 -2.40 -5.38 -2.02
CA LEU A 24 -1.48 -5.93 -3.02
C LEU A 24 -2.22 -6.17 -4.32
N ALA A 25 -1.65 -5.71 -5.43
CA ALA A 25 -2.16 -5.97 -6.77
C ALA A 25 -1.03 -6.45 -7.65
N LYS A 26 -1.26 -7.49 -8.43
CA LYS A 26 -0.24 -8.04 -9.32
C LYS A 26 -0.88 -8.65 -10.57
N PRO A 27 -0.11 -8.73 -11.68
CA PRO A 27 -0.62 -9.41 -12.87
C PRO A 27 -0.92 -10.88 -12.59
N GLN A 28 -2.01 -11.39 -13.19
CA GLN A 28 -2.35 -12.80 -13.09
C GLN A 28 -1.42 -13.69 -13.89
N GLU A 29 -0.95 -13.17 -15.03
CA GLU A 29 -0.10 -13.95 -15.91
C GLU A 29 1.22 -14.30 -15.22
N THR A 30 1.64 -15.55 -15.35
CA THR A 30 2.91 -16.00 -14.81
C THR A 30 4.05 -15.20 -15.42
N GLY A 31 4.96 -14.73 -14.59
CA GLY A 31 6.08 -13.92 -15.06
C GLY A 31 6.83 -13.29 -13.90
N ILE A 32 7.80 -12.48 -14.24
CA ILE A 32 8.61 -11.75 -13.28
C ILE A 32 8.39 -10.26 -13.52
N TYR A 33 8.06 -9.52 -12.46
CA TYR A 33 7.65 -8.14 -12.55
C TYR A 33 8.39 -7.25 -11.56
N PRO A 34 8.70 -6.00 -11.92
CA PRO A 34 9.21 -5.04 -10.93
C PRO A 34 8.14 -4.66 -9.92
N GLY A 35 8.58 -4.27 -8.74
CA GLY A 35 7.67 -3.88 -7.67
C GLY A 35 7.61 -2.39 -7.48
N ILE A 36 6.44 -1.90 -7.08
CA ILE A 36 6.22 -0.49 -6.76
C ILE A 36 5.46 -0.41 -5.44
N ALA A 37 5.98 0.40 -4.51
CA ALA A 37 5.26 0.73 -3.30
C ALA A 37 4.45 1.99 -3.55
N VAL A 38 3.14 1.92 -3.31
CA VAL A 38 2.22 3.05 -3.48
C VAL A 38 1.96 3.63 -2.10
N LEU A 39 2.28 4.91 -1.93
CA LEU A 39 2.10 5.56 -0.64
C LEU A 39 0.76 6.27 -0.59
N GLN A 40 0.03 6.03 0.48
CA GLN A 40 -1.25 6.69 0.70
C GLN A 40 -1.08 8.19 0.90
N GLU A 41 -2.14 8.91 0.63
CA GLU A 41 -2.25 10.29 1.08
C GLU A 41 -2.78 10.29 2.51
N ILE A 42 -3.17 11.45 3.04
CA ILE A 42 -3.65 11.56 4.41
C ILE A 42 -5.01 10.87 4.65
N PHE A 43 -5.59 10.29 3.62
CA PHE A 43 -6.92 9.65 3.67
C PHE A 43 -6.85 8.13 3.83
N GLY A 44 -5.67 7.58 4.05
CA GLY A 44 -5.49 6.13 4.19
C GLY A 44 -5.48 5.42 2.85
N VAL A 45 -5.51 4.08 2.91
CA VAL A 45 -5.60 3.25 1.70
C VAL A 45 -7.06 3.17 1.32
N ASN A 46 -7.57 4.26 0.77
CA ASN A 46 -8.96 4.39 0.36
C ASN A 46 -9.17 3.86 -1.06
N GLU A 47 -10.39 4.01 -1.58
CA GLU A 47 -10.74 3.51 -2.89
C GLU A 47 -9.84 4.07 -3.99
N HIS A 48 -9.51 5.36 -3.92
CA HIS A 48 -8.62 6.00 -4.90
C HIS A 48 -7.23 5.38 -4.91
N ILE A 49 -6.65 5.16 -3.73
CA ILE A 49 -5.31 4.55 -3.62
C ILE A 49 -5.33 3.10 -4.11
N ARG A 50 -6.41 2.36 -3.83
CA ARG A 50 -6.56 1.01 -4.36
C ARG A 50 -6.67 1.01 -5.88
N GLU A 51 -7.40 1.95 -6.46
CA GLU A 51 -7.48 2.09 -7.92
C GLU A 51 -6.11 2.38 -8.53
N VAL A 52 -5.34 3.29 -7.93
CA VAL A 52 -3.99 3.61 -8.40
C VAL A 52 -3.11 2.36 -8.36
N THR A 53 -3.18 1.60 -7.26
CA THR A 53 -2.43 0.36 -7.11
C THR A 53 -2.79 -0.65 -8.20
N GLU A 54 -4.07 -0.79 -8.49
CA GLU A 54 -4.55 -1.71 -9.54
C GLU A 54 -4.12 -1.26 -10.92
N ARG A 55 -4.16 0.04 -11.20
CA ARG A 55 -3.74 0.57 -12.51
C ARG A 55 -2.26 0.34 -12.74
N ILE A 56 -1.44 0.46 -11.71
CA ILE A 56 -0.01 0.17 -11.79
C ILE A 56 0.20 -1.31 -12.11
N ALA A 57 -0.54 -2.20 -11.44
CA ALA A 57 -0.44 -3.63 -11.71
C ALA A 57 -0.84 -3.99 -13.14
N LYS A 58 -1.84 -3.30 -13.68
CA LYS A 58 -2.27 -3.52 -15.08
C LYS A 58 -1.19 -3.14 -16.08
N GLU A 59 -0.24 -2.32 -15.69
CA GLU A 59 0.90 -1.94 -16.54
C GLU A 59 2.07 -2.92 -16.44
N GLY A 60 1.95 -3.98 -15.63
CA GLY A 60 2.98 -5.01 -15.52
C GLY A 60 3.87 -4.87 -14.31
N TYR A 61 3.34 -4.41 -13.20
CA TYR A 61 4.07 -4.27 -11.94
C TYR A 61 3.38 -5.03 -10.83
N ILE A 62 4.15 -5.38 -9.80
CA ILE A 62 3.56 -5.81 -8.54
C ILE A 62 3.49 -4.58 -7.66
N ALA A 63 2.28 -4.15 -7.29
CA ALA A 63 2.08 -2.92 -6.54
C ALA A 63 1.56 -3.22 -5.15
N ILE A 64 2.11 -2.56 -4.14
CA ILE A 64 1.70 -2.73 -2.75
C ILE A 64 1.46 -1.36 -2.11
N ALA A 65 0.31 -1.23 -1.45
CA ALA A 65 -0.06 0.00 -0.75
C ALA A 65 -0.20 -0.28 0.74
N PRO A 66 0.82 0.02 1.56
CA PRO A 66 0.74 -0.23 3.00
C PRO A 66 -0.15 0.78 3.70
N ALA A 67 -0.87 0.32 4.71
CA ALA A 67 -1.74 1.17 5.53
C ALA A 67 -0.88 1.90 6.57
N LEU A 68 -0.45 3.10 6.23
CA LEU A 68 0.54 3.84 7.02
C LEU A 68 -0.02 4.47 8.30
N PHE A 69 -1.36 4.49 8.46
CA PHE A 69 -1.99 4.93 9.71
C PHE A 69 -2.46 3.75 10.57
N GLN A 70 -2.07 2.53 10.22
CA GLN A 70 -2.50 1.32 10.94
C GLN A 70 -2.16 1.37 12.43
N ARG A 71 -1.00 1.92 12.78
CA ARG A 71 -0.56 2.01 14.17
C ARG A 71 -1.52 2.81 15.03
N GLN A 72 -2.13 3.86 14.45
CA GLN A 72 -3.04 4.75 15.15
C GLN A 72 -4.50 4.37 14.93
N ALA A 73 -4.84 3.94 13.73
CA ALA A 73 -6.23 3.70 13.33
C ALA A 73 -6.31 2.56 12.32
N PRO A 74 -6.39 1.31 12.80
CA PRO A 74 -6.53 0.16 11.89
C PRO A 74 -7.72 0.33 10.95
N GLY A 75 -7.49 0.04 9.67
CA GLY A 75 -8.54 0.14 8.66
C GLY A 75 -8.92 1.54 8.24
N PHE A 76 -8.12 2.55 8.63
CA PHE A 76 -8.43 3.94 8.31
C PHE A 76 -8.43 4.17 6.80
N ALA A 77 -9.57 4.60 6.28
CA ALA A 77 -9.73 4.98 4.88
C ALA A 77 -10.92 5.91 4.78
N THR A 78 -10.73 7.09 4.21
CA THR A 78 -11.77 8.11 4.17
C THR A 78 -11.93 8.71 2.78
N GLY A 79 -12.97 9.52 2.63
CA GLY A 79 -13.16 10.37 1.45
C GLY A 79 -12.43 11.70 1.64
N TYR A 80 -13.00 12.75 1.08
CA TYR A 80 -12.31 14.04 0.96
C TYR A 80 -13.11 15.21 1.54
N THR A 81 -13.99 14.94 2.50
CA THR A 81 -14.74 16.03 3.15
C THR A 81 -13.80 16.90 3.99
N PRO A 82 -14.20 18.13 4.33
CA PRO A 82 -13.37 18.95 5.23
C PRO A 82 -13.06 18.26 6.55
N GLU A 83 -13.98 17.47 7.09
CA GLU A 83 -13.74 16.70 8.31
C GLU A 83 -12.72 15.60 8.08
N ASP A 84 -12.81 14.90 6.94
CA ASP A 84 -11.84 13.87 6.58
C ASP A 84 -10.45 14.46 6.45
N ILE A 85 -10.33 15.62 5.83
CA ILE A 85 -9.06 16.33 5.68
C ILE A 85 -8.47 16.65 7.05
N LYS A 86 -9.30 17.15 7.95
CA LYS A 86 -8.86 17.50 9.31
C LYS A 86 -8.35 16.27 10.06
N VAL A 87 -9.08 15.18 10.01
CA VAL A 87 -8.69 13.93 10.68
C VAL A 87 -7.39 13.40 10.06
N GLY A 88 -7.30 13.39 8.73
CA GLY A 88 -6.09 12.95 8.05
C GLY A 88 -4.86 13.75 8.41
N LYS A 89 -5.02 15.08 8.51
CA LYS A 89 -3.92 15.95 8.94
C LYS A 89 -3.50 15.65 10.38
N ASP A 90 -4.47 15.40 11.27
CA ASP A 90 -4.17 15.06 12.66
C ASP A 90 -3.32 13.79 12.74
N TYR A 91 -3.66 12.77 11.95
CA TYR A 91 -2.84 11.54 11.92
C TYR A 91 -1.47 11.79 11.28
N ALA A 92 -1.43 12.50 10.16
CA ALA A 92 -0.18 12.70 9.44
C ALA A 92 0.83 13.54 10.22
N TRP A 93 0.39 14.63 10.81
CA TRP A 93 1.31 15.55 11.48
C TRP A 93 1.24 15.51 13.00
N GLY A 94 0.18 14.95 13.57
CA GLY A 94 0.02 14.91 15.02
C GLY A 94 0.34 13.58 15.66
N LYS A 95 0.15 12.46 14.96
CA LYS A 95 0.24 11.13 15.55
C LYS A 95 1.21 10.19 14.87
N THR A 96 1.61 10.47 13.64
CA THR A 96 2.54 9.62 12.91
C THR A 96 3.97 10.07 13.15
N LYS A 97 4.81 9.12 13.53
CA LYS A 97 6.23 9.37 13.76
C LYS A 97 7.02 8.93 12.54
N ALA A 98 7.91 9.81 12.06
CA ALA A 98 8.68 9.53 10.86
C ALA A 98 9.47 8.21 10.91
N PRO A 99 10.15 7.85 12.01
CA PRO A 99 10.85 6.56 12.06
C PRO A 99 9.93 5.36 11.90
N GLU A 100 8.73 5.41 12.47
CA GLU A 100 7.75 4.33 12.34
C GLU A 100 7.20 4.26 10.92
N LEU A 101 6.92 5.42 10.33
CA LEU A 101 6.44 5.52 8.96
C LEU A 101 7.44 4.88 8.00
N LEU A 102 8.72 5.22 8.15
CA LEU A 102 9.78 4.68 7.29
C LEU A 102 9.92 3.17 7.47
N LYS A 103 9.76 2.65 8.68
CA LYS A 103 9.79 1.20 8.91
C LYS A 103 8.65 0.50 8.21
N ASP A 104 7.45 1.07 8.26
CA ASP A 104 6.29 0.48 7.62
C ASP A 104 6.45 0.46 6.10
N ILE A 105 6.99 1.53 5.52
CA ILE A 105 7.29 1.58 4.09
C ILE A 105 8.35 0.54 3.73
N GLN A 106 9.42 0.46 4.52
CA GLN A 106 10.48 -0.51 4.27
C GLN A 106 9.95 -1.95 4.37
N SER A 107 9.08 -2.22 5.34
CA SER A 107 8.47 -3.55 5.49
C SER A 107 7.64 -3.92 4.26
N ALA A 108 6.93 -2.96 3.68
CA ALA A 108 6.18 -3.20 2.45
C ALA A 108 7.12 -3.54 1.29
N ILE A 109 8.22 -2.82 1.16
CA ILE A 109 9.23 -3.06 0.12
C ILE A 109 9.85 -4.46 0.33
N ASP A 110 10.21 -4.79 1.56
CA ASP A 110 10.81 -6.09 1.88
C ASP A 110 9.84 -7.22 1.55
N ASN A 111 8.55 -7.01 1.78
CA ASN A 111 7.53 -8.00 1.45
C ASN A 111 7.44 -8.24 -0.06
N LEU A 112 7.59 -7.20 -0.87
CA LEU A 112 7.64 -7.35 -2.32
C LEU A 112 8.83 -8.22 -2.74
N LYS A 113 9.98 -8.00 -2.12
CA LYS A 113 11.23 -8.68 -2.51
C LYS A 113 11.21 -10.19 -2.27
N ILE A 114 10.35 -10.68 -1.38
CA ILE A 114 10.25 -12.12 -1.11
C ILE A 114 9.24 -12.83 -2.00
N LEU A 115 8.48 -12.10 -2.80
CA LEU A 115 7.52 -12.71 -3.72
C LEU A 115 8.26 -13.40 -4.87
N PRO A 116 7.82 -14.60 -5.28
CA PRO A 116 8.47 -15.32 -6.40
C PRO A 116 8.45 -14.51 -7.70
N GLU A 117 7.42 -13.72 -7.91
CA GLU A 117 7.22 -12.95 -9.13
C GLU A 117 8.04 -11.65 -9.16
N PHE A 118 8.70 -11.29 -8.07
CA PHE A 118 9.47 -10.04 -8.01
C PHE A 118 10.79 -10.16 -8.75
N ILE A 119 11.12 -9.17 -9.57
CA ILE A 119 12.41 -9.10 -10.23
C ILE A 119 13.51 -8.90 -9.19
N LYS A 120 14.52 -9.76 -9.24
CA LYS A 120 15.67 -9.70 -8.34
C LYS A 120 16.91 -9.39 -9.17
N ASP A 121 17.44 -8.22 -9.00
CA ASP A 121 18.64 -7.80 -9.69
C ASP A 121 19.65 -7.29 -8.75
#